data_5ef4a7cbdb4301b3bac8c8e323788282
#
_entry.id   5ef4a7cbdb4301b3bac8c8e323788282
#
_cell.length_a   1.000
_cell.length_b   1.000
_cell.length_c   1.000
_cell.angle_alpha   90.00
_cell.angle_beta   90.00
_cell.angle_gamma   90.00
#
_symmetry.space_group_name_H-M   'P 1'
#
loop_
_entity.id
_entity.type
_entity.pdbx_description
1 polymer ?
#
loop_
_entity_poly.entity_id
_entity_poly.type
_entity_poly.pdbx_seq_one_letter_code
_entity_poly.pdbx_strand_id
1 'polypeptide(L)'
;MFGLKKNVSVKRLLVMRFSAMGDVAMTVPVLYALASQNPQLRITMLTRTRFVPMFDWLPANVQVKGIEFKENDGIAGLTKIYKNLRKEHYDAVADLHDVLRSKYLRTCFALSGVRVAVVKKGRKEKKELIGHGQTHQALQPMPDRYASVFRQLGLQIDLSRSMQLDLRDESFSSICKLAGSKGDGERWVGVAPFAAHAQKVYPLCRMRNVVNQLADSGCKVFLFGAGPKEAEVMASWEKDYVPATSDVAQGAVISTCGRLDGLRSEMLLMSRLRLMISMDSANMHIASIFGIPVLSIWGATHPKAGFSGFGQKPESEMQLDLPCRPCSIYGKTPCQYGDLRCMNIDEKAVVEKAISML
;
A
#
# COMPACT_ATOMS: atom_id res chain seq x y z
N MET A 1 20.58 -25.28 34.90
CA MET A 1 20.44 -26.00 33.63
C MET A 1 19.34 -25.33 32.83
N PHE A 2 19.64 -24.40 31.94
CA PHE A 2 18.69 -23.84 30.98
C PHE A 2 18.59 -24.85 29.84
N GLY A 3 17.47 -25.57 29.78
CA GLY A 3 17.20 -26.52 28.71
C GLY A 3 17.22 -25.80 27.35
N LEU A 4 18.07 -26.25 26.44
CA LEU A 4 18.06 -25.94 25.03
C LEU A 4 16.62 -26.17 24.50
N LYS A 5 15.85 -25.07 24.26
CA LYS A 5 14.57 -25.16 23.58
C LYS A 5 14.83 -25.80 22.20
N LYS A 6 14.33 -27.04 22.02
CA LYS A 6 14.34 -27.74 20.74
C LYS A 6 13.95 -26.74 19.66
N ASN A 7 14.73 -26.68 18.58
CA ASN A 7 14.43 -25.92 17.38
C ASN A 7 13.21 -26.58 16.70
N VAL A 8 12.01 -26.31 17.25
CA VAL A 8 10.76 -26.79 16.64
C VAL A 8 10.52 -25.98 15.39
N SER A 9 10.48 -26.65 14.24
CA SER A 9 10.16 -26.00 12.98
C SER A 9 8.78 -25.33 13.07
N VAL A 10 8.63 -24.11 12.58
CA VAL A 10 7.32 -23.43 12.51
C VAL A 10 6.53 -24.05 11.36
N LYS A 11 5.39 -24.65 11.67
CA LYS A 11 4.47 -25.22 10.67
C LYS A 11 3.20 -24.38 10.52
N ARG A 12 2.75 -23.71 11.59
CA ARG A 12 1.56 -22.85 11.60
C ARG A 12 1.92 -21.49 12.16
N LEU A 13 1.81 -20.47 11.33
CA LEU A 13 2.17 -19.08 11.63
C LEU A 13 0.95 -18.18 11.62
N LEU A 14 0.74 -17.43 12.69
CA LEU A 14 -0.20 -16.31 12.71
C LEU A 14 0.55 -15.00 12.43
N VAL A 15 0.10 -14.25 11.45
CA VAL A 15 0.61 -12.92 11.11
C VAL A 15 -0.46 -11.88 11.38
N MET A 16 -0.12 -10.76 12.02
CA MET A 16 -1.10 -9.74 12.40
C MET A 16 -0.73 -8.36 11.86
N ARG A 17 -1.64 -7.75 11.05
CA ARG A 17 -1.57 -6.33 10.65
C ARG A 17 -2.97 -5.79 10.39
N PHE A 18 -3.43 -4.78 11.16
CA PHE A 18 -4.82 -4.31 11.13
C PHE A 18 -5.03 -2.98 10.43
N SER A 19 -3.98 -2.18 10.27
CA SER A 19 -3.99 -0.83 9.66
C SER A 19 -2.56 -0.28 9.53
N ALA A 20 -2.28 0.86 8.82
CA ALA A 20 -3.20 1.48 7.90
C ALA A 20 -3.27 0.70 6.58
N MET A 21 -4.11 1.12 5.62
CA MET A 21 -4.28 0.42 4.33
C MET A 21 -2.95 0.20 3.60
N GLY A 22 -2.13 1.23 3.42
CA GLY A 22 -0.82 1.11 2.78
C GLY A 22 0.15 0.19 3.52
N ASP A 23 0.15 0.22 4.86
CA ASP A 23 0.96 -0.70 5.67
C ASP A 23 0.51 -2.17 5.53
N VAL A 24 -0.80 -2.41 5.35
CA VAL A 24 -1.34 -3.74 5.07
C VAL A 24 -0.93 -4.17 3.66
N ALA A 25 -1.05 -3.30 2.66
CA ALA A 25 -0.62 -3.56 1.29
C ALA A 25 0.87 -3.96 1.22
N MET A 26 1.75 -3.27 1.98
CA MET A 26 3.17 -3.62 2.07
C MET A 26 3.43 -5.01 2.67
N THR A 27 2.48 -5.65 3.36
CA THR A 27 2.64 -7.03 3.83
C THR A 27 2.42 -8.07 2.73
N VAL A 28 1.71 -7.72 1.66
CA VAL A 28 1.33 -8.65 0.58
C VAL A 28 2.56 -9.26 -0.11
N PRO A 29 3.52 -8.46 -0.64
CA PRO A 29 4.71 -9.02 -1.29
C PRO A 29 5.58 -9.83 -0.31
N VAL A 30 5.60 -9.43 0.96
CA VAL A 30 6.36 -10.14 1.99
C VAL A 30 5.74 -11.51 2.30
N LEU A 31 4.40 -11.57 2.40
CA LEU A 31 3.68 -12.84 2.60
C LEU A 31 3.77 -13.74 1.36
N TYR A 32 3.72 -13.16 0.16
CA TYR A 32 3.92 -13.90 -1.08
C TYR A 32 5.30 -14.57 -1.09
N ALA A 33 6.37 -13.81 -0.83
CA ALA A 33 7.73 -14.34 -0.77
C ALA A 33 7.89 -15.42 0.30
N LEU A 34 7.34 -15.18 1.52
CA LEU A 34 7.38 -16.15 2.61
C LEU A 34 6.67 -17.45 2.24
N ALA A 35 5.45 -17.34 1.72
CA ALA A 35 4.60 -18.49 1.37
C ALA A 35 5.21 -19.33 0.23
N SER A 36 5.68 -18.68 -0.83
CA SER A 36 6.28 -19.33 -1.99
C SER A 36 7.59 -20.06 -1.64
N GLN A 37 8.38 -19.50 -0.72
CA GLN A 37 9.67 -20.09 -0.32
C GLN A 37 9.53 -21.12 0.81
N ASN A 38 8.36 -21.19 1.45
CA ASN A 38 8.07 -22.14 2.54
C ASN A 38 6.73 -22.85 2.27
N PRO A 39 6.60 -23.72 1.25
CA PRO A 39 5.32 -24.29 0.84
C PRO A 39 4.65 -25.17 1.90
N GLN A 40 5.42 -25.69 2.86
CA GLN A 40 4.91 -26.49 3.99
C GLN A 40 4.41 -25.63 5.16
N LEU A 41 4.66 -24.32 5.14
CA LEU A 41 4.24 -23.39 6.18
C LEU A 41 2.76 -23.01 5.94
N ARG A 42 1.90 -23.24 6.92
CA ARG A 42 0.53 -22.71 6.92
C ARG A 42 0.53 -21.32 7.55
N ILE A 43 0.19 -20.33 6.77
CA ILE A 43 0.17 -18.93 7.20
C ILE A 43 -1.28 -18.47 7.37
N THR A 44 -1.61 -17.92 8.53
CA THR A 44 -2.87 -17.21 8.74
C THR A 44 -2.58 -15.72 8.87
N MET A 45 -3.05 -14.92 7.91
CA MET A 45 -3.02 -13.47 8.00
C MET A 45 -4.28 -12.96 8.69
N LEU A 46 -4.13 -12.29 9.82
CA LEU A 46 -5.20 -11.64 10.56
C LEU A 46 -5.19 -10.14 10.29
N THR A 47 -6.24 -9.66 9.64
CA THR A 47 -6.38 -8.25 9.25
C THR A 47 -7.83 -7.78 9.43
N ARG A 48 -8.13 -6.51 9.10
CA ARG A 48 -9.53 -6.05 9.05
C ARG A 48 -10.24 -6.63 7.83
N THR A 49 -11.53 -6.96 7.96
CA THR A 49 -12.35 -7.54 6.89
C THR A 49 -12.24 -6.78 5.58
N ARG A 50 -12.27 -5.44 5.63
CA ARG A 50 -12.16 -4.59 4.44
C ARG A 50 -10.84 -4.72 3.66
N PHE A 51 -9.80 -5.31 4.25
CA PHE A 51 -8.50 -5.50 3.62
C PHE A 51 -8.26 -6.94 3.15
N VAL A 52 -9.16 -7.86 3.43
CA VAL A 52 -9.07 -9.26 3.00
C VAL A 52 -8.81 -9.37 1.49
N PRO A 53 -9.48 -8.60 0.61
CA PRO A 53 -9.27 -8.69 -0.83
C PRO A 53 -7.83 -8.42 -1.31
N MET A 54 -7.01 -7.74 -0.50
CA MET A 54 -5.59 -7.52 -0.86
C MET A 54 -4.77 -8.81 -0.96
N PHE A 55 -5.27 -9.90 -0.40
CA PHE A 55 -4.56 -11.16 -0.24
C PHE A 55 -5.11 -12.28 -1.12
N ASP A 56 -6.12 -12.01 -1.97
CA ASP A 56 -6.85 -13.03 -2.74
C ASP A 56 -5.94 -13.82 -3.71
N TRP A 57 -4.86 -13.22 -4.17
CA TRP A 57 -3.92 -13.83 -5.12
C TRP A 57 -2.64 -14.38 -4.48
N LEU A 58 -2.64 -14.57 -3.18
CA LEU A 58 -1.51 -15.20 -2.50
C LEU A 58 -1.52 -16.73 -2.68
N PRO A 59 -0.37 -17.40 -2.51
CA PRO A 59 -0.28 -18.86 -2.57
C PRO A 59 -1.26 -19.56 -1.62
N ALA A 60 -1.74 -20.75 -2.00
CA ALA A 60 -2.79 -21.50 -1.31
C ALA A 60 -2.47 -21.86 0.17
N ASN A 61 -1.21 -21.80 0.58
CA ASN A 61 -0.79 -21.99 1.97
C ASN A 61 -0.97 -20.74 2.84
N VAL A 62 -1.55 -19.64 2.30
CA VAL A 62 -1.96 -18.44 3.04
C VAL A 62 -3.47 -18.39 3.17
N GLN A 63 -3.95 -18.43 4.41
CA GLN A 63 -5.34 -18.18 4.75
C GLN A 63 -5.48 -16.78 5.33
N VAL A 64 -6.53 -16.05 4.94
CA VAL A 64 -6.80 -14.72 5.49
C VAL A 64 -8.03 -14.74 6.39
N LYS A 65 -7.91 -14.17 7.58
CA LYS A 65 -9.03 -14.00 8.52
C LYS A 65 -9.30 -12.51 8.71
N GLY A 66 -10.47 -12.07 8.27
CA GLY A 66 -10.98 -10.73 8.51
C GLY A 66 -11.55 -10.60 9.91
N ILE A 67 -11.25 -9.49 10.56
CA ILE A 67 -11.86 -9.14 11.86
C ILE A 67 -12.38 -7.71 11.81
N GLU A 68 -13.51 -7.51 12.53
CA GLU A 68 -14.01 -6.18 12.82
C GLU A 68 -13.75 -5.85 14.30
N PHE A 69 -13.25 -4.67 14.55
CA PHE A 69 -13.12 -4.11 15.89
C PHE A 69 -14.27 -3.13 16.13
N LYS A 70 -15.28 -3.53 16.88
CA LYS A 70 -16.32 -2.62 17.33
C LYS A 70 -15.76 -1.72 18.43
N GLU A 71 -16.27 -0.48 18.53
CA GLU A 71 -15.79 0.50 19.52
C GLU A 71 -15.91 -0.01 20.96
N ASN A 72 -16.96 -0.76 21.25
CA ASN A 72 -17.28 -1.26 22.58
C ASN A 72 -16.72 -2.66 22.90
N ASP A 73 -15.98 -3.30 22.00
CA ASP A 73 -15.48 -4.67 22.21
C ASP A 73 -14.39 -4.77 23.30
N GLY A 74 -13.66 -3.69 23.55
CA GLY A 74 -12.64 -3.60 24.59
C GLY A 74 -11.73 -4.84 24.69
N ILE A 75 -11.35 -5.19 25.93
CA ILE A 75 -10.55 -6.38 26.22
C ILE A 75 -11.35 -7.69 26.02
N ALA A 76 -12.65 -7.65 26.29
CA ALA A 76 -13.51 -8.83 26.14
C ALA A 76 -13.59 -9.31 24.69
N GLY A 77 -13.73 -8.38 23.73
CA GLY A 77 -13.70 -8.69 22.30
C GLY A 77 -12.35 -9.26 21.85
N LEU A 78 -11.24 -8.69 22.30
CA LEU A 78 -9.89 -9.20 22.02
C LEU A 78 -9.69 -10.61 22.61
N THR A 79 -10.22 -10.87 23.82
CA THR A 79 -10.18 -12.18 24.45
C THR A 79 -10.96 -13.23 23.65
N LYS A 80 -12.13 -12.85 23.11
CA LYS A 80 -12.93 -13.73 22.22
C LYS A 80 -12.16 -14.07 20.94
N ILE A 81 -11.54 -13.06 20.32
CA ILE A 81 -10.66 -13.25 19.13
C ILE A 81 -9.53 -14.23 19.48
N TYR A 82 -8.79 -14.00 20.58
CA TYR A 82 -7.73 -14.89 21.03
C TYR A 82 -8.20 -16.32 21.24
N LYS A 83 -9.33 -16.54 21.98
CA LYS A 83 -9.89 -17.88 22.23
C LYS A 83 -10.21 -18.62 20.93
N ASN A 84 -10.72 -17.93 19.92
CA ASN A 84 -10.99 -18.52 18.61
C ASN A 84 -9.70 -18.87 17.86
N LEU A 85 -8.72 -17.95 17.82
CA LEU A 85 -7.44 -18.17 17.15
C LEU A 85 -6.62 -19.29 17.81
N ARG A 86 -6.67 -19.43 19.14
CA ARG A 86 -5.94 -20.47 19.87
C ARG A 86 -6.31 -21.88 19.44
N LYS A 87 -7.52 -22.10 18.94
CA LYS A 87 -8.00 -23.42 18.45
C LYS A 87 -7.22 -23.90 17.22
N GLU A 88 -6.54 -22.99 16.51
CA GLU A 88 -5.74 -23.30 15.32
C GLU A 88 -4.32 -23.82 15.65
N HIS A 89 -3.92 -23.83 16.93
CA HIS A 89 -2.64 -24.36 17.40
C HIS A 89 -1.42 -23.79 16.65
N TYR A 90 -1.26 -22.46 16.66
CA TYR A 90 -0.10 -21.78 16.04
C TYR A 90 1.19 -22.09 16.80
N ASP A 91 2.28 -22.35 16.06
CA ASP A 91 3.63 -22.54 16.60
C ASP A 91 4.32 -21.19 16.84
N ALA A 92 3.94 -20.18 16.05
CA ALA A 92 4.50 -18.84 16.14
C ALA A 92 3.51 -17.73 15.77
N VAL A 93 3.76 -16.53 16.30
CA VAL A 93 3.01 -15.31 16.00
C VAL A 93 3.98 -14.23 15.56
N ALA A 94 3.73 -13.64 14.40
CA ALA A 94 4.42 -12.49 13.84
C ALA A 94 3.53 -11.24 13.99
N ASP A 95 3.87 -10.35 14.92
CA ASP A 95 3.19 -9.06 15.07
C ASP A 95 3.86 -8.00 14.20
N LEU A 96 3.30 -7.75 13.02
CA LEU A 96 3.75 -6.72 12.08
C LEU A 96 3.14 -5.35 12.39
N HIS A 97 2.35 -5.22 13.47
CA HIS A 97 1.61 -4.00 13.78
C HIS A 97 2.12 -3.25 15.01
N ASP A 98 2.41 -3.95 16.10
CA ASP A 98 2.89 -3.39 17.38
C ASP A 98 2.03 -2.21 17.89
N VAL A 99 0.71 -2.42 18.02
CA VAL A 99 -0.25 -1.51 18.63
C VAL A 99 -1.00 -2.20 19.77
N LEU A 100 -1.75 -1.47 20.60
CA LEU A 100 -2.39 -2.01 21.81
C LEU A 100 -3.15 -3.32 21.53
N ARG A 101 -3.95 -3.37 20.48
CA ARG A 101 -4.73 -4.57 20.13
C ARG A 101 -3.85 -5.78 19.77
N SER A 102 -2.81 -5.57 18.95
CA SER A 102 -1.89 -6.66 18.60
C SER A 102 -0.98 -7.04 19.76
N LYS A 103 -0.61 -6.07 20.61
CA LYS A 103 0.13 -6.34 21.86
C LYS A 103 -0.65 -7.26 22.78
N TYR A 104 -1.93 -6.98 23.00
CA TYR A 104 -2.77 -7.85 23.82
C TYR A 104 -2.80 -9.29 23.27
N LEU A 105 -3.12 -9.45 21.98
CA LEU A 105 -3.21 -10.78 21.36
C LEU A 105 -1.88 -11.53 21.46
N ARG A 106 -0.74 -10.89 21.07
CA ARG A 106 0.57 -11.54 21.14
C ARG A 106 0.97 -11.92 22.55
N THR A 107 0.61 -11.09 23.56
CA THR A 107 0.90 -11.39 24.98
C THR A 107 0.13 -12.62 25.41
N CYS A 108 -1.14 -12.74 25.05
CA CYS A 108 -1.94 -13.96 25.33
C CYS A 108 -1.30 -15.22 24.71
N PHE A 109 -0.81 -15.12 23.47
CA PHE A 109 -0.10 -16.24 22.82
C PHE A 109 1.25 -16.54 23.48
N ALA A 110 2.03 -15.52 23.84
CA ALA A 110 3.29 -15.70 24.53
C ALA A 110 3.12 -16.41 25.90
N LEU A 111 2.11 -15.99 26.67
CA LEU A 111 1.74 -16.64 27.96
C LEU A 111 1.29 -18.10 27.77
N SER A 112 0.82 -18.47 26.58
CA SER A 112 0.46 -19.85 26.22
C SER A 112 1.63 -20.64 25.65
N GLY A 113 2.86 -20.12 25.71
CA GLY A 113 4.08 -20.79 25.25
C GLY A 113 4.35 -20.70 23.73
N VAL A 114 3.54 -19.94 22.97
CA VAL A 114 3.72 -19.72 21.54
C VAL A 114 4.88 -18.72 21.30
N ARG A 115 5.76 -19.01 20.34
CA ARG A 115 6.86 -18.11 19.98
C ARG A 115 6.31 -16.81 19.35
N VAL A 116 6.84 -15.67 19.74
CA VAL A 116 6.39 -14.37 19.25
C VAL A 116 7.57 -13.56 18.72
N ALA A 117 7.42 -12.99 17.54
CA ALA A 117 8.31 -11.97 17.01
C ALA A 117 7.54 -10.70 16.64
N VAL A 118 8.20 -9.55 16.75
CA VAL A 118 7.56 -8.24 16.63
C VAL A 118 8.36 -7.31 15.74
N VAL A 119 7.67 -6.57 14.89
CA VAL A 119 8.30 -5.60 14.00
C VAL A 119 8.99 -4.46 14.76
N LYS A 120 10.24 -4.19 14.41
CA LYS A 120 10.96 -3.00 14.85
C LYS A 120 10.65 -1.83 13.92
N LYS A 121 9.82 -0.88 14.37
CA LYS A 121 9.32 0.23 13.55
C LYS A 121 10.36 1.32 13.24
N GLY A 122 11.56 1.27 13.82
CA GLY A 122 12.60 2.28 13.62
C GLY A 122 12.19 3.69 14.07
N ARG A 123 11.49 3.80 15.21
CA ARG A 123 10.93 5.10 15.65
C ARG A 123 12.02 6.15 15.95
N LYS A 124 13.16 5.72 16.52
CA LYS A 124 14.29 6.60 16.81
C LYS A 124 14.91 7.10 15.51
N GLU A 125 15.28 6.19 14.61
CA GLU A 125 15.84 6.47 13.29
C GLU A 125 14.93 7.41 12.48
N LYS A 126 13.62 7.15 12.50
CA LYS A 126 12.62 8.00 11.83
C LYS A 126 12.55 9.41 12.43
N LYS A 127 12.71 9.55 13.75
CA LYS A 127 12.75 10.86 14.40
C LYS A 127 14.02 11.63 14.02
N GLU A 128 15.15 10.96 13.89
CA GLU A 128 16.41 11.54 13.46
C GLU A 128 16.40 11.98 12.00
N LEU A 129 15.58 11.34 11.15
CA LEU A 129 15.41 11.73 9.76
C LEU A 129 14.69 13.10 9.57
N ILE A 130 13.87 13.52 10.55
CA ILE A 130 13.08 14.77 10.44
C ILE A 130 14.02 15.98 10.32
N GLY A 131 13.84 16.78 9.28
CA GLY A 131 14.69 17.94 8.96
C GLY A 131 16.07 17.59 8.38
N HIS A 132 16.37 16.30 8.16
CA HIS A 132 17.68 15.84 7.68
C HIS A 132 17.59 14.95 6.44
N GLY A 133 16.50 15.07 5.67
CA GLY A 133 16.27 14.20 4.51
C GLY A 133 17.35 14.28 3.43
N GLN A 134 18.01 15.42 3.27
CA GLN A 134 19.10 15.59 2.31
C GLN A 134 20.36 14.80 2.70
N THR A 135 20.75 14.85 3.97
CA THR A 135 22.00 14.31 4.49
C THR A 135 21.87 12.92 5.10
N HIS A 136 20.69 12.55 5.60
CA HIS A 136 20.47 11.27 6.25
C HIS A 136 20.47 10.12 5.24
N GLN A 137 21.04 8.99 5.63
CA GLN A 137 20.92 7.76 4.83
C GLN A 137 19.47 7.23 4.83
N ALA A 138 19.11 6.51 3.76
CA ALA A 138 17.82 5.86 3.68
C ALA A 138 17.65 4.82 4.79
N LEU A 139 16.50 4.85 5.46
CA LEU A 139 16.17 3.88 6.48
C LEU A 139 15.77 2.56 5.84
N GLN A 140 15.91 1.46 6.60
CA GLN A 140 15.47 0.15 6.16
C GLN A 140 14.00 0.19 5.72
N PRO A 141 13.65 -0.27 4.50
CA PRO A 141 12.29 -0.31 3.99
C PRO A 141 11.34 -1.12 4.89
N MET A 142 10.07 -0.75 4.94
CA MET A 142 9.09 -1.45 5.78
C MET A 142 8.91 -2.93 5.39
N PRO A 143 8.90 -3.34 4.11
CA PRO A 143 8.88 -4.76 3.73
C PRO A 143 10.06 -5.54 4.32
N ASP A 144 11.28 -4.99 4.33
CA ASP A 144 12.44 -5.62 4.93
C ASP A 144 12.35 -5.74 6.46
N ARG A 145 11.72 -4.74 7.10
CA ARG A 145 11.42 -4.81 8.55
C ARG A 145 10.41 -5.92 8.85
N TYR A 146 9.42 -6.14 7.98
CA TYR A 146 8.49 -7.26 8.09
C TYR A 146 9.19 -8.60 7.86
N ALA A 147 10.03 -8.72 6.83
CA ALA A 147 10.82 -9.92 6.59
C ALA A 147 11.74 -10.27 7.76
N SER A 148 12.29 -9.25 8.43
CA SER A 148 13.12 -9.46 9.62
C SER A 148 12.36 -10.14 10.78
N VAL A 149 11.05 -9.95 10.89
CA VAL A 149 10.21 -10.63 11.90
C VAL A 149 10.16 -12.14 11.62
N PHE A 150 10.04 -12.53 10.36
CA PHE A 150 10.02 -13.96 9.97
C PHE A 150 11.39 -14.62 10.16
N ARG A 151 12.48 -13.90 9.85
CA ARG A 151 13.86 -14.38 10.13
C ARG A 151 14.10 -14.61 11.63
N GLN A 152 13.55 -13.76 12.52
CA GLN A 152 13.60 -13.95 13.98
C GLN A 152 12.88 -15.25 14.43
N LEU A 153 11.90 -15.73 13.67
CA LEU A 153 11.20 -16.99 13.90
C LEU A 153 11.91 -18.20 13.28
N GLY A 154 13.06 -18.00 12.63
CA GLY A 154 13.82 -19.04 11.95
C GLY A 154 13.33 -19.40 10.56
N LEU A 155 12.47 -18.55 9.97
CA LEU A 155 11.94 -18.73 8.62
C LEU A 155 12.85 -18.02 7.60
N GLN A 156 13.14 -18.70 6.50
CA GLN A 156 13.88 -18.09 5.40
C GLN A 156 12.94 -17.26 4.53
N ILE A 157 13.39 -16.08 4.15
CA ILE A 157 12.67 -15.17 3.26
C ILE A 157 13.64 -14.26 2.51
N ASP A 158 13.53 -14.28 1.21
CA ASP A 158 14.23 -13.42 0.26
C ASP A 158 13.20 -12.59 -0.51
N LEU A 159 13.32 -11.26 -0.45
CA LEU A 159 12.43 -10.31 -1.12
C LEU A 159 12.93 -9.89 -2.51
N SER A 160 14.08 -10.36 -2.96
CA SER A 160 14.64 -10.02 -4.27
C SER A 160 13.87 -10.66 -5.44
N ARG A 161 13.11 -11.71 -5.16
CA ARG A 161 12.32 -12.42 -6.18
C ARG A 161 11.06 -11.65 -6.53
N SER A 162 10.80 -11.45 -7.81
CA SER A 162 9.58 -10.82 -8.30
C SER A 162 8.34 -11.60 -7.87
N MET A 163 7.31 -10.87 -7.49
CA MET A 163 5.98 -11.43 -7.24
C MET A 163 5.26 -11.63 -8.58
N GLN A 164 4.73 -12.80 -8.80
CA GLN A 164 3.92 -13.14 -9.98
C GLN A 164 2.54 -13.58 -9.50
N LEU A 165 1.55 -12.71 -9.66
CA LEU A 165 0.17 -13.02 -9.31
C LEU A 165 -0.54 -13.67 -10.49
N ASP A 166 -1.28 -14.74 -10.23
CA ASP A 166 -2.10 -15.40 -11.24
C ASP A 166 -3.48 -14.75 -11.30
N LEU A 167 -3.76 -14.05 -12.39
CA LEU A 167 -5.02 -13.36 -12.65
C LEU A 167 -5.81 -13.98 -13.81
N ARG A 168 -5.45 -15.19 -14.29
CA ARG A 168 -6.04 -15.80 -15.48
C ARG A 168 -7.52 -16.09 -15.32
N ASP A 169 -7.94 -16.51 -14.12
CA ASP A 169 -9.32 -16.85 -13.82
C ASP A 169 -10.17 -15.64 -13.37
N GLU A 170 -9.61 -14.42 -13.44
CA GLU A 170 -10.30 -13.23 -12.98
C GLU A 170 -11.31 -12.69 -13.98
N SER A 171 -12.49 -12.33 -13.48
CA SER A 171 -13.49 -11.63 -14.26
C SER A 171 -13.25 -10.12 -14.26
N PHE A 172 -13.05 -9.57 -15.45
CA PHE A 172 -12.92 -8.12 -15.66
C PHE A 172 -14.25 -7.47 -16.11
N SER A 173 -15.39 -8.12 -15.93
CA SER A 173 -16.69 -7.65 -16.43
C SER A 173 -17.09 -6.28 -15.89
N SER A 174 -16.87 -5.99 -14.61
CA SER A 174 -17.16 -4.68 -14.02
C SER A 174 -16.26 -3.58 -14.61
N ILE A 175 -15.00 -3.90 -14.90
CA ILE A 175 -14.05 -2.99 -15.52
C ILE A 175 -14.44 -2.73 -16.97
N CYS A 176 -14.83 -3.77 -17.72
CA CYS A 176 -15.31 -3.63 -19.09
C CYS A 176 -16.61 -2.81 -19.18
N LYS A 177 -17.50 -2.92 -18.20
CA LYS A 177 -18.70 -2.06 -18.11
C LYS A 177 -18.34 -0.60 -17.84
N LEU A 178 -17.30 -0.35 -17.06
CA LEU A 178 -16.86 1.00 -16.69
C LEU A 178 -16.10 1.69 -17.85
N ALA A 179 -15.20 0.97 -18.49
CA ALA A 179 -14.17 1.55 -19.37
C ALA A 179 -14.13 0.95 -20.79
N GLY A 180 -14.96 -0.02 -21.09
CA GLY A 180 -14.81 -0.85 -22.28
C GLY A 180 -13.70 -1.89 -22.13
N SER A 181 -13.56 -2.75 -23.14
CA SER A 181 -12.43 -3.67 -23.23
C SER A 181 -11.14 -2.90 -23.54
N LYS A 182 -10.05 -3.25 -22.87
CA LYS A 182 -8.75 -2.63 -23.15
C LYS A 182 -8.22 -3.14 -24.49
N GLY A 183 -8.06 -2.22 -25.45
CA GLY A 183 -7.45 -2.52 -26.75
C GLY A 183 -5.95 -2.71 -26.68
N ASP A 184 -5.39 -3.33 -27.74
CA ASP A 184 -3.95 -3.48 -27.87
C ASP A 184 -3.28 -2.10 -27.99
N GLY A 185 -2.20 -1.90 -27.22
CA GLY A 185 -1.48 -0.62 -27.19
C GLY A 185 -2.17 0.50 -26.38
N GLU A 186 -3.40 0.31 -25.91
CA GLU A 186 -4.11 1.33 -25.12
C GLU A 186 -3.39 1.63 -23.81
N ARG A 187 -3.16 2.91 -23.52
CA ARG A 187 -2.42 3.39 -22.35
C ARG A 187 -3.38 3.76 -21.23
N TRP A 188 -3.58 2.84 -20.30
CA TRP A 188 -4.37 3.05 -19.09
C TRP A 188 -3.50 3.58 -17.96
N VAL A 189 -3.81 4.77 -17.46
CA VAL A 189 -3.07 5.44 -16.39
C VAL A 189 -3.99 5.63 -15.20
N GLY A 190 -3.55 5.19 -14.02
CA GLY A 190 -4.23 5.48 -12.77
C GLY A 190 -3.71 6.77 -12.14
N VAL A 191 -4.59 7.58 -11.58
CA VAL A 191 -4.22 8.76 -10.79
C VAL A 191 -4.94 8.71 -9.46
N ALA A 192 -4.17 8.68 -8.35
CA ALA A 192 -4.68 8.74 -6.99
C ALA A 192 -4.27 10.08 -6.34
N PRO A 193 -5.06 11.16 -6.51
CA PRO A 193 -4.66 12.51 -6.18
C PRO A 193 -4.68 12.82 -4.69
N PHE A 194 -5.24 11.93 -3.88
CA PHE A 194 -5.47 12.15 -2.45
C PHE A 194 -4.54 11.36 -1.55
N ALA A 195 -4.42 11.81 -0.31
CA ALA A 195 -3.74 11.12 0.77
C ALA A 195 -4.44 11.38 2.10
N ALA A 196 -4.16 10.56 3.12
CA ALA A 196 -4.78 10.66 4.44
C ALA A 196 -4.49 12.00 5.17
N HIS A 197 -3.47 12.74 4.76
CA HIS A 197 -3.05 14.00 5.38
C HIS A 197 -2.78 15.05 4.29
N ALA A 198 -3.30 16.26 4.48
CA ALA A 198 -3.21 17.35 3.52
C ALA A 198 -1.76 17.69 3.10
N GLN A 199 -0.80 17.54 4.02
CA GLN A 199 0.63 17.79 3.76
C GLN A 199 1.27 16.81 2.76
N LYS A 200 0.53 15.79 2.35
CA LYS A 200 0.95 14.79 1.35
C LYS A 200 0.21 14.95 0.01
N VAL A 201 -0.74 15.88 -0.07
CA VAL A 201 -1.58 16.08 -1.26
C VAL A 201 -0.94 17.13 -2.16
N TYR A 202 -0.67 16.74 -3.41
CA TYR A 202 -0.28 17.68 -4.47
C TYR A 202 -1.44 18.62 -4.78
N PRO A 203 -1.23 19.91 -5.09
CA PRO A 203 -2.32 20.84 -5.34
C PRO A 203 -3.31 20.31 -6.38
N LEU A 204 -4.57 20.18 -5.97
CA LEU A 204 -5.60 19.49 -6.79
C LEU A 204 -5.83 20.17 -8.15
N CYS A 205 -5.71 21.50 -8.22
CA CYS A 205 -5.79 22.23 -9.50
C CYS A 205 -4.68 21.82 -10.47
N ARG A 206 -3.44 21.65 -9.97
CA ARG A 206 -2.31 21.20 -10.77
C ARG A 206 -2.45 19.72 -11.15
N MET A 207 -2.92 18.86 -10.22
CA MET A 207 -3.16 17.46 -10.52
C MET A 207 -4.25 17.30 -11.59
N ARG A 208 -5.29 18.14 -11.56
CA ARG A 208 -6.30 18.17 -12.63
C ARG A 208 -5.66 18.51 -13.99
N ASN A 209 -4.74 19.47 -14.04
CA ASN A 209 -4.04 19.80 -15.28
C ASN A 209 -3.17 18.64 -15.77
N VAL A 210 -2.51 17.92 -14.86
CA VAL A 210 -1.76 16.67 -15.17
C VAL A 210 -2.70 15.62 -15.77
N VAL A 211 -3.88 15.40 -15.18
CA VAL A 211 -4.90 14.46 -15.68
C VAL A 211 -5.33 14.84 -17.10
N ASN A 212 -5.65 16.11 -17.34
CA ASN A 212 -6.09 16.59 -18.66
C ASN A 212 -5.00 16.40 -19.71
N GLN A 213 -3.74 16.79 -19.41
CA GLN A 213 -2.63 16.65 -20.36
C GLN A 213 -2.32 15.18 -20.68
N LEU A 214 -2.46 14.27 -19.71
CA LEU A 214 -2.32 12.83 -19.97
C LEU A 214 -3.44 12.31 -20.89
N ALA A 215 -4.68 12.72 -20.64
CA ALA A 215 -5.82 12.37 -21.46
C ALA A 215 -5.63 12.91 -22.90
N ASP A 216 -5.23 14.16 -23.05
CA ASP A 216 -4.94 14.80 -24.35
C ASP A 216 -3.78 14.13 -25.10
N SER A 217 -2.86 13.47 -24.35
CA SER A 217 -1.80 12.64 -24.92
C SER A 217 -2.26 11.24 -25.36
N GLY A 218 -3.57 10.97 -25.35
CA GLY A 218 -4.18 9.69 -25.75
C GLY A 218 -4.11 8.61 -24.67
N CYS A 219 -4.01 8.97 -23.40
CA CYS A 219 -4.16 8.03 -22.31
C CYS A 219 -5.61 7.97 -21.84
N LYS A 220 -6.07 6.78 -21.42
CA LYS A 220 -7.29 6.64 -20.63
C LYS A 220 -6.93 6.74 -19.15
N VAL A 221 -7.41 7.78 -18.47
CA VAL A 221 -7.04 8.13 -17.10
C VAL A 221 -8.13 7.70 -16.13
N PHE A 222 -7.77 6.86 -15.16
CA PHE A 222 -8.65 6.38 -14.10
C PHE A 222 -8.32 7.08 -12.79
N LEU A 223 -9.32 7.74 -12.18
CA LEU A 223 -9.18 8.47 -10.95
C LEU A 223 -9.54 7.58 -9.76
N PHE A 224 -8.61 7.37 -8.83
CA PHE A 224 -8.81 6.55 -7.64
C PHE A 224 -8.91 7.40 -6.39
N GLY A 225 -9.91 7.13 -5.56
CA GLY A 225 -10.15 7.81 -4.28
C GLY A 225 -11.26 7.13 -3.51
N ALA A 226 -11.52 7.60 -2.29
CA ALA A 226 -12.50 7.00 -1.40
C ALA A 226 -13.27 8.03 -0.60
N GLY A 227 -14.56 7.76 -0.39
CA GLY A 227 -15.45 8.62 0.37
C GLY A 227 -16.06 9.77 -0.45
N PRO A 228 -17.10 10.41 0.10
CA PRO A 228 -17.97 11.31 -0.69
C PRO A 228 -17.25 12.56 -1.22
N LYS A 229 -16.36 13.16 -0.41
CA LYS A 229 -15.63 14.39 -0.81
C LYS A 229 -14.66 14.14 -1.97
N GLU A 230 -13.90 13.03 -1.93
CA GLU A 230 -12.98 12.69 -3.00
C GLU A 230 -13.75 12.28 -4.27
N ALA A 231 -14.87 11.54 -4.10
CA ALA A 231 -15.75 11.18 -5.20
C ALA A 231 -16.33 12.40 -5.93
N GLU A 232 -16.78 13.42 -5.20
CA GLU A 232 -17.30 14.66 -5.76
C GLU A 232 -16.25 15.39 -6.62
N VAL A 233 -15.04 15.53 -6.09
CA VAL A 233 -13.93 16.16 -6.84
C VAL A 233 -13.60 15.39 -8.11
N MET A 234 -13.47 14.07 -8.02
CA MET A 234 -13.13 13.24 -9.19
C MET A 234 -14.25 13.22 -10.24
N ALA A 235 -15.52 13.20 -9.79
CA ALA A 235 -16.66 13.30 -10.70
C ALA A 235 -16.70 14.66 -11.43
N SER A 236 -16.31 15.75 -10.75
CA SER A 236 -16.18 17.05 -11.41
C SER A 236 -15.08 17.06 -12.48
N TRP A 237 -13.94 16.41 -12.23
CA TRP A 237 -12.87 16.33 -13.22
C TRP A 237 -13.27 15.51 -14.45
N GLU A 238 -13.98 14.39 -14.25
CA GLU A 238 -14.54 13.59 -15.34
C GLU A 238 -15.56 14.39 -16.17
N LYS A 239 -16.50 15.07 -15.50
CA LYS A 239 -17.57 15.86 -16.14
C LYS A 239 -17.02 17.06 -16.93
N ASP A 240 -16.06 17.76 -16.35
CA ASP A 240 -15.56 19.02 -16.89
C ASP A 240 -14.40 18.82 -17.89
N TYR A 241 -13.94 17.58 -18.09
CA TYR A 241 -12.91 17.29 -19.08
C TYR A 241 -13.45 17.49 -20.49
N VAL A 242 -12.78 18.36 -21.23
CA VAL A 242 -13.03 18.60 -22.67
C VAL A 242 -11.75 18.27 -23.42
N PRO A 243 -11.76 17.31 -24.37
CA PRO A 243 -10.59 16.98 -25.17
C PRO A 243 -10.04 18.21 -25.91
N ALA A 244 -8.70 18.34 -25.92
CA ALA A 244 -8.03 19.44 -26.61
C ALA A 244 -8.19 19.37 -28.14
N THR A 245 -8.36 18.16 -28.68
CA THR A 245 -8.55 17.90 -30.13
C THR A 245 -9.62 16.85 -30.35
N SER A 246 -10.19 16.80 -31.58
CA SER A 246 -11.21 15.81 -31.96
C SER A 246 -10.69 14.37 -32.00
N ASP A 247 -9.39 14.17 -32.04
CA ASP A 247 -8.75 12.85 -32.10
C ASP A 247 -8.67 12.16 -30.74
N VAL A 248 -8.88 12.92 -29.66
CA VAL A 248 -8.93 12.38 -28.29
C VAL A 248 -10.34 11.88 -27.99
N ALA A 249 -10.44 10.63 -27.54
CA ALA A 249 -11.74 10.02 -27.26
C ALA A 249 -12.46 10.75 -26.12
N GLN A 250 -13.74 11.03 -26.30
CA GLN A 250 -14.60 11.39 -25.18
C GLN A 250 -14.59 10.27 -24.15
N GLY A 251 -14.57 10.62 -22.84
CA GLY A 251 -14.49 9.64 -21.77
C GLY A 251 -13.06 9.12 -21.51
N ALA A 252 -12.04 9.88 -21.90
CA ALA A 252 -10.65 9.57 -21.57
C ALA A 252 -10.34 9.73 -20.07
N VAL A 253 -11.12 10.51 -19.30
CA VAL A 253 -11.01 10.64 -17.84
C VAL A 253 -12.21 9.96 -17.20
N ILE A 254 -11.96 9.02 -16.27
CA ILE A 254 -12.98 8.17 -15.65
C ILE A 254 -12.78 8.14 -14.14
N SER A 255 -13.76 8.58 -13.36
CA SER A 255 -13.80 8.39 -11.92
C SER A 255 -14.21 6.94 -11.58
N THR A 256 -13.45 6.27 -10.72
CA THR A 256 -13.74 4.89 -10.31
C THR A 256 -14.56 4.81 -9.02
N CYS A 257 -14.63 5.90 -8.26
CA CYS A 257 -15.21 5.93 -6.94
C CYS A 257 -16.72 5.60 -6.96
N GLY A 258 -17.11 4.56 -6.24
CA GLY A 258 -18.49 4.09 -6.15
C GLY A 258 -19.01 3.40 -7.43
N ARG A 259 -18.17 3.17 -8.42
CA ARG A 259 -18.54 2.54 -9.72
C ARG A 259 -17.98 1.12 -9.87
N LEU A 260 -17.13 0.70 -8.96
CA LEU A 260 -16.58 -0.65 -8.90
C LEU A 260 -17.04 -1.36 -7.62
N ASP A 261 -17.10 -2.69 -7.68
CA ASP A 261 -17.58 -3.54 -6.57
C ASP A 261 -16.49 -3.70 -5.48
N GLY A 262 -16.12 -2.59 -4.85
CA GLY A 262 -15.19 -2.54 -3.74
C GLY A 262 -13.71 -2.73 -4.12
N LEU A 263 -12.89 -2.91 -3.09
CA LEU A 263 -11.43 -2.90 -3.20
C LEU A 263 -10.88 -3.95 -4.19
N ARG A 264 -11.50 -5.15 -4.27
CA ARG A 264 -11.03 -6.20 -5.18
C ARG A 264 -11.12 -5.76 -6.64
N SER A 265 -12.25 -5.18 -7.05
CA SER A 265 -12.45 -4.69 -8.41
C SER A 265 -11.56 -3.49 -8.74
N GLU A 266 -11.31 -2.59 -7.75
CA GLU A 266 -10.33 -1.51 -7.91
C GLU A 266 -8.92 -2.06 -8.12
N MET A 267 -8.53 -3.09 -7.37
CA MET A 267 -7.23 -3.74 -7.51
C MET A 267 -7.09 -4.44 -8.87
N LEU A 268 -8.14 -5.09 -9.36
CA LEU A 268 -8.16 -5.69 -10.70
C LEU A 268 -8.02 -4.63 -11.79
N LEU A 269 -8.66 -3.46 -11.65
CA LEU A 269 -8.43 -2.35 -12.57
C LEU A 269 -6.97 -1.86 -12.49
N MET A 270 -6.42 -1.72 -11.28
CA MET A 270 -5.00 -1.34 -11.10
C MET A 270 -4.05 -2.30 -11.79
N SER A 271 -4.33 -3.62 -11.79
CA SER A 271 -3.50 -4.61 -12.47
C SER A 271 -3.44 -4.45 -14.00
N ARG A 272 -4.38 -3.69 -14.58
CA ARG A 272 -4.46 -3.41 -16.04
C ARG A 272 -3.79 -2.09 -16.43
N LEU A 273 -3.32 -1.30 -15.46
CA LEU A 273 -2.67 -0.02 -15.73
C LEU A 273 -1.29 -0.22 -16.37
N ARG A 274 -0.83 0.78 -17.10
CA ARG A 274 0.56 0.93 -17.53
C ARG A 274 1.38 1.74 -16.53
N LEU A 275 0.70 2.65 -15.82
CA LEU A 275 1.31 3.56 -14.85
C LEU A 275 0.29 3.93 -13.77
N MET A 276 0.73 4.08 -12.54
CA MET A 276 -0.02 4.73 -11.46
C MET A 276 0.70 6.01 -11.04
N ILE A 277 0.00 7.14 -11.02
CA ILE A 277 0.46 8.39 -10.39
C ILE A 277 -0.20 8.47 -9.02
N SER A 278 0.59 8.55 -7.97
CA SER A 278 0.05 8.52 -6.60
C SER A 278 0.84 9.44 -5.67
N MET A 279 0.15 9.96 -4.68
CA MET A 279 0.81 10.53 -3.51
C MET A 279 1.48 9.43 -2.69
N ASP A 280 2.28 9.79 -1.67
CA ASP A 280 2.65 8.87 -0.58
C ASP A 280 1.36 8.40 0.13
N SER A 281 0.68 7.42 -0.48
CA SER A 281 -0.64 6.93 -0.08
C SER A 281 -0.78 5.41 -0.30
N ALA A 282 -1.92 4.85 0.09
CA ALA A 282 -2.18 3.42 -0.03
C ALA A 282 -2.15 2.94 -1.50
N ASN A 283 -2.60 3.76 -2.45
CA ASN A 283 -2.69 3.38 -3.86
C ASN A 283 -1.30 3.12 -4.48
N MET A 284 -0.26 3.84 -4.05
CA MET A 284 1.13 3.55 -4.42
C MET A 284 1.50 2.10 -4.08
N HIS A 285 1.19 1.67 -2.87
CA HIS A 285 1.52 0.32 -2.41
C HIS A 285 0.66 -0.75 -3.07
N ILE A 286 -0.64 -0.45 -3.32
CA ILE A 286 -1.55 -1.41 -3.97
C ILE A 286 -1.14 -1.63 -5.43
N ALA A 287 -0.85 -0.57 -6.19
CA ALA A 287 -0.36 -0.69 -7.56
C ALA A 287 0.96 -1.49 -7.62
N SER A 288 1.83 -1.29 -6.63
CA SER A 288 3.10 -2.04 -6.53
C SER A 288 2.90 -3.54 -6.30
N ILE A 289 1.77 -4.01 -5.76
CA ILE A 289 1.45 -5.44 -5.63
C ILE A 289 1.42 -6.13 -7.00
N PHE A 290 0.95 -5.41 -8.02
CA PHE A 290 0.86 -5.93 -9.40
C PHE A 290 2.10 -5.63 -10.25
N GLY A 291 3.16 -5.08 -9.66
CA GLY A 291 4.36 -4.68 -10.40
C GLY A 291 4.13 -3.50 -11.35
N ILE A 292 3.01 -2.78 -11.21
CA ILE A 292 2.71 -1.60 -12.02
C ILE A 292 3.71 -0.50 -11.66
N PRO A 293 4.37 0.14 -12.65
CA PRO A 293 5.19 1.31 -12.41
C PRO A 293 4.41 2.40 -11.68
N VAL A 294 5.02 3.01 -10.66
CA VAL A 294 4.37 4.07 -9.89
C VAL A 294 5.22 5.34 -9.94
N LEU A 295 4.65 6.42 -10.47
CA LEU A 295 5.18 7.76 -10.31
C LEU A 295 4.63 8.32 -8.99
N SER A 296 5.46 8.39 -7.97
CA SER A 296 5.04 8.82 -6.63
C SER A 296 5.48 10.26 -6.33
N ILE A 297 4.55 11.06 -5.79
CA ILE A 297 4.79 12.48 -5.46
C ILE A 297 4.91 12.63 -3.93
N TRP A 298 6.02 13.24 -3.51
CA TRP A 298 6.40 13.34 -2.11
C TRP A 298 6.56 14.81 -1.67
N GLY A 299 5.79 15.19 -0.64
CA GLY A 299 5.84 16.54 -0.04
C GLY A 299 6.49 16.56 1.33
N ALA A 300 5.69 16.70 2.39
CA ALA A 300 6.14 16.76 3.77
C ALA A 300 6.84 15.51 4.28
N THR A 301 6.59 14.37 3.63
CA THR A 301 7.24 13.08 3.87
C THR A 301 8.44 12.89 2.94
N HIS A 302 9.18 11.79 3.09
CA HIS A 302 10.37 11.52 2.26
C HIS A 302 10.52 10.00 2.03
N PRO A 303 10.89 9.55 0.80
CA PRO A 303 11.14 8.14 0.49
C PRO A 303 12.14 7.48 1.43
N LYS A 304 13.18 8.20 1.85
CA LYS A 304 14.19 7.71 2.81
C LYS A 304 13.60 7.23 4.15
N ALA A 305 12.33 7.52 4.47
CA ALA A 305 11.65 6.96 5.63
C ALA A 305 11.29 5.46 5.49
N GLY A 306 11.54 4.88 4.30
CA GLY A 306 11.35 3.46 4.02
C GLY A 306 9.91 3.08 3.68
N PHE A 307 9.16 4.01 3.08
CA PHE A 307 7.77 3.82 2.66
C PHE A 307 7.56 3.86 1.14
N SER A 308 8.60 3.79 0.34
CA SER A 308 8.49 3.65 -1.12
C SER A 308 7.70 2.40 -1.50
N GLY A 309 7.06 2.42 -2.67
CA GLY A 309 6.35 1.26 -3.20
C GLY A 309 7.29 0.07 -3.38
N PHE A 310 6.81 -1.13 -3.08
CA PHE A 310 7.63 -2.35 -3.22
C PHE A 310 8.07 -2.55 -4.68
N GLY A 311 9.37 -2.74 -4.90
CA GLY A 311 9.93 -2.95 -6.24
C GLY A 311 9.97 -1.69 -7.13
N GLN A 312 9.53 -0.53 -6.63
CA GLN A 312 9.61 0.73 -7.38
C GLN A 312 11.02 1.29 -7.38
N LYS A 313 11.34 2.02 -8.45
CA LYS A 313 12.67 2.61 -8.65
C LYS A 313 12.74 4.02 -8.07
N PRO A 314 13.87 4.45 -7.50
CA PRO A 314 14.02 5.83 -6.99
C PRO A 314 13.76 6.92 -8.03
N GLU A 315 14.05 6.65 -9.32
CA GLU A 315 13.86 7.59 -10.41
C GLU A 315 12.37 7.90 -10.68
N SER A 316 11.45 7.12 -10.11
CA SER A 316 10.00 7.35 -10.17
C SER A 316 9.45 8.11 -8.96
N GLU A 317 10.32 8.61 -8.08
CA GLU A 317 9.94 9.39 -6.91
C GLU A 317 10.13 10.89 -7.18
N MET A 318 9.03 11.60 -7.40
CA MET A 318 9.07 13.05 -7.62
C MET A 318 9.02 13.81 -6.30
N GLN A 319 9.99 14.66 -6.08
CA GLN A 319 10.13 15.47 -4.88
C GLN A 319 11.03 16.67 -5.11
N LEU A 320 10.87 17.71 -4.31
CA LEU A 320 11.81 18.82 -4.25
C LEU A 320 12.82 18.59 -3.12
N ASP A 321 14.09 18.86 -3.39
CA ASP A 321 15.14 18.73 -2.39
C ASP A 321 15.20 20.02 -1.54
N LEU A 322 14.51 19.99 -0.39
CA LEU A 322 14.38 21.11 0.55
C LEU A 322 14.92 20.74 1.93
N PRO A 323 15.66 21.63 2.60
CA PRO A 323 16.25 21.37 3.91
C PRO A 323 15.24 21.00 5.01
N CYS A 324 14.00 21.48 4.90
CA CYS A 324 12.95 21.21 5.86
C CYS A 324 12.35 19.79 5.75
N ARG A 325 12.72 19.00 4.72
CA ARG A 325 12.13 17.68 4.47
C ARG A 325 12.96 16.53 5.03
N PRO A 326 12.30 15.44 5.51
CA PRO A 326 10.87 15.44 5.85
C PRO A 326 10.61 16.27 7.10
N CYS A 327 9.56 17.08 7.10
CA CYS A 327 9.07 17.73 8.32
C CYS A 327 8.12 16.81 9.12
N SER A 328 7.69 15.72 8.52
CA SER A 328 6.84 14.69 9.14
C SER A 328 7.08 13.32 8.52
N ILE A 329 7.15 12.28 9.36
CA ILE A 329 7.29 10.89 8.87
C ILE A 329 5.98 10.37 8.24
N TYR A 330 4.83 10.86 8.70
CA TYR A 330 3.51 10.38 8.28
C TYR A 330 2.63 11.48 7.67
N GLY A 331 3.14 12.70 7.52
CA GLY A 331 2.39 13.84 6.98
C GLY A 331 1.41 14.47 7.98
N LYS A 332 1.56 14.24 9.28
CA LYS A 332 0.64 14.76 10.32
C LYS A 332 0.99 16.15 10.82
N THR A 333 2.27 16.52 10.70
CA THR A 333 2.76 17.80 11.22
C THR A 333 2.43 18.91 10.22
N PRO A 334 1.78 20.01 10.62
CA PRO A 334 1.56 21.16 9.75
C PRO A 334 2.87 21.70 9.18
N CYS A 335 2.80 22.30 7.99
CA CYS A 335 3.96 22.96 7.39
C CYS A 335 4.35 24.18 8.23
N GLN A 336 5.62 24.24 8.64
CA GLN A 336 6.14 25.36 9.44
C GLN A 336 6.15 26.70 8.70
N TYR A 337 6.16 26.66 7.35
CA TYR A 337 6.11 27.87 6.50
C TYR A 337 4.68 28.18 6.02
N GLY A 338 3.72 27.28 6.24
CA GLY A 338 2.32 27.44 5.84
C GLY A 338 2.02 27.31 4.35
N ASP A 339 3.04 27.21 3.49
CA ASP A 339 2.91 27.30 2.02
C ASP A 339 3.06 25.98 1.27
N LEU A 340 3.40 24.90 1.98
CA LEU A 340 3.64 23.57 1.38
C LEU A 340 4.57 23.62 0.16
N ARG A 341 5.61 24.49 0.18
CA ARG A 341 6.56 24.67 -0.92
C ARG A 341 7.15 23.37 -1.46
N CYS A 342 7.19 22.32 -0.66
CA CYS A 342 7.62 20.99 -1.07
C CYS A 342 6.68 20.34 -2.10
N MET A 343 5.47 20.85 -2.27
CA MET A 343 4.50 20.45 -3.28
C MET A 343 4.50 21.38 -4.51
N ASN A 344 5.43 22.35 -4.59
CA ASN A 344 5.55 23.23 -5.74
C ASN A 344 6.33 22.58 -6.90
N ILE A 345 6.04 21.30 -7.15
CA ILE A 345 6.58 20.54 -8.27
C ILE A 345 5.90 21.03 -9.55
N ASP A 346 6.67 21.24 -10.62
CA ASP A 346 6.11 21.66 -11.90
C ASP A 346 5.23 20.55 -12.50
N GLU A 347 4.02 20.90 -12.91
CA GLU A 347 3.06 19.97 -13.51
C GLU A 347 3.54 19.41 -14.86
N LYS A 348 4.27 20.21 -15.65
CA LYS A 348 4.89 19.75 -16.90
C LYS A 348 5.91 18.65 -16.63
N ALA A 349 6.75 18.82 -15.61
CA ALA A 349 7.72 17.80 -15.21
C ALA A 349 7.02 16.50 -14.76
N VAL A 350 5.85 16.60 -14.11
CA VAL A 350 5.04 15.40 -13.74
C VAL A 350 4.54 14.68 -14.99
N VAL A 351 4.01 15.43 -15.96
CA VAL A 351 3.49 14.87 -17.23
C VAL A 351 4.61 14.25 -18.06
N GLU A 352 5.73 14.97 -18.27
CA GLU A 352 6.88 14.47 -19.02
C GLU A 352 7.43 13.19 -18.41
N LYS A 353 7.57 13.17 -17.08
CA LYS A 353 8.01 11.97 -16.37
C LYS A 353 7.01 10.82 -16.53
N ALA A 354 5.71 11.07 -16.39
CA ALA A 354 4.69 10.06 -16.58
C ALA A 354 4.73 9.47 -18.00
N ILE A 355 4.82 10.31 -19.03
CA ILE A 355 4.90 9.86 -20.43
C ILE A 355 6.18 9.05 -20.69
N SER A 356 7.31 9.44 -20.09
CA SER A 356 8.56 8.68 -20.22
C SER A 356 8.52 7.29 -19.57
N MET A 357 7.53 7.02 -18.73
CA MET A 357 7.33 5.72 -18.04
C MET A 357 6.28 4.83 -18.72
N LEU A 358 5.55 5.33 -19.74
CA LEU A 358 4.54 4.60 -20.53
C LEU A 358 5.14 3.86 -21.70
#